data_835b0c8707fafa4365f278ad7e244e16
#
_entry.id   835b0c8707fafa4365f278ad7e244e16
#
_cell.length_a   1.000
_cell.length_b   1.000
_cell.length_c   1.000
_cell.angle_alpha   90.00
_cell.angle_beta   90.00
_cell.angle_gamma   90.00
#
_symmetry.space_group_name_H-M   'P 1'
#
loop_
_entity.id
_entity.type
_entity.pdbx_description
1 polymer ?
#
loop_
_entity_poly.entity_id
_entity_poly.type
_entity_poly.pdbx_seq_one_letter_code
_entity_poly.pdbx_strand_id
1 'polypeptide(L)'
;MPGPRSTLTALVAAFVLAVTAAPAAAAEEEGRDAAGDVRSRGVSVDTVPRHPEPQRRTGDIVRYGATYDAALVVTTKFRDLAARGHQEFTWFLRTSQDEFEWYVALIVPPGKNRGTFTLIDPDANQLDCGRAVLDCAARTVTLRIPASCLRDPAWVRVAHGARVYAGGREFSDDARRDTVKAAGWTYGPQLGQ
;
A
#
# COMPACT_ATOMS: atom_id res chain seq x y z
N MET A 1 -38.61 -48.94 63.02
CA MET A 1 -37.84 -49.26 61.81
C MET A 1 -37.88 -48.07 60.90
N PRO A 2 -36.81 -47.34 60.72
CA PRO A 2 -36.74 -46.22 59.76
C PRO A 2 -36.24 -46.74 58.42
N GLY A 3 -36.94 -46.35 57.32
CA GLY A 3 -36.58 -46.67 55.93
C GLY A 3 -35.50 -45.78 55.37
N PRO A 4 -34.78 -46.21 54.32
CA PRO A 4 -33.66 -45.50 53.76
C PRO A 4 -34.12 -44.32 52.87
N ARG A 5 -33.49 -43.15 53.08
CA ARG A 5 -33.61 -41.95 52.23
C ARG A 5 -32.63 -42.08 51.07
N SER A 6 -33.17 -42.20 49.86
CA SER A 6 -32.39 -42.12 48.59
C SER A 6 -32.08 -40.67 48.26
N THR A 7 -30.83 -40.30 48.31
CA THR A 7 -30.33 -39.01 47.80
C THR A 7 -30.05 -39.14 46.31
N LEU A 8 -30.85 -38.46 45.47
CA LEU A 8 -30.58 -38.28 44.05
C LEU A 8 -29.52 -37.17 43.89
N THR A 9 -28.32 -37.54 43.43
CA THR A 9 -27.28 -36.61 43.08
C THR A 9 -27.47 -36.20 41.60
N ALA A 10 -27.91 -34.97 41.35
CA ALA A 10 -28.02 -34.42 39.99
C ALA A 10 -26.65 -33.97 39.52
N LEU A 11 -26.11 -34.63 38.50
CA LEU A 11 -24.89 -34.21 37.77
C LEU A 11 -25.27 -33.14 36.76
N VAL A 12 -24.91 -31.87 37.00
CA VAL A 12 -25.02 -30.79 36.05
C VAL A 12 -23.74 -30.80 35.17
N ALA A 13 -23.86 -31.31 33.94
CA ALA A 13 -22.79 -31.23 32.95
C ALA A 13 -22.78 -29.82 32.36
N ALA A 14 -21.81 -28.99 32.73
CA ALA A 14 -21.57 -27.71 32.12
C ALA A 14 -20.88 -27.90 30.74
N PHE A 15 -21.63 -27.71 29.66
CA PHE A 15 -21.07 -27.64 28.30
C PHE A 15 -20.41 -26.28 28.10
N VAL A 16 -19.09 -26.22 28.15
CA VAL A 16 -18.31 -25.04 27.74
C VAL A 16 -18.23 -25.06 26.21
N LEU A 17 -19.06 -24.25 25.57
CA LEU A 17 -18.93 -23.94 24.14
C LEU A 17 -17.67 -23.10 23.96
N ALA A 18 -16.56 -23.73 23.55
CA ALA A 18 -15.38 -23.04 23.05
C ALA A 18 -15.74 -22.43 21.69
N VAL A 19 -16.09 -21.14 21.67
CA VAL A 19 -16.20 -20.37 20.44
C VAL A 19 -14.78 -20.16 19.95
N THR A 20 -14.31 -20.99 19.01
CA THR A 20 -13.09 -20.75 18.26
C THR A 20 -13.38 -19.60 17.30
N ALA A 21 -12.95 -18.38 17.66
CA ALA A 21 -12.92 -17.27 16.72
C ALA A 21 -12.00 -17.69 15.55
N ALA A 22 -12.58 -17.89 14.37
CA ALA A 22 -11.78 -18.04 13.16
C ALA A 22 -10.93 -16.77 13.00
N PRO A 23 -9.63 -16.87 12.66
CA PRO A 23 -8.84 -15.70 12.38
C PRO A 23 -9.53 -14.94 11.24
N ALA A 24 -9.79 -13.65 11.43
CA ALA A 24 -10.29 -12.78 10.37
C ALA A 24 -9.30 -12.86 9.23
N ALA A 25 -9.75 -13.25 8.03
CA ALA A 25 -8.89 -13.27 6.86
C ALA A 25 -8.41 -11.84 6.60
N ALA A 26 -7.11 -11.64 6.51
CA ALA A 26 -6.55 -10.34 6.16
C ALA A 26 -7.19 -9.89 4.83
N ALA A 27 -7.71 -8.67 4.79
CA ALA A 27 -8.24 -8.13 3.56
C ALA A 27 -7.10 -7.90 2.59
N GLU A 28 -7.23 -8.44 1.38
CA GLU A 28 -6.22 -8.44 0.33
C GLU A 28 -6.79 -7.83 -0.94
N GLU A 29 -5.96 -7.08 -1.63
CA GLU A 29 -6.23 -6.58 -2.96
C GLU A 29 -5.07 -6.93 -3.89
N GLU A 30 -5.39 -7.51 -5.02
CA GLU A 30 -4.46 -7.67 -6.14
C GLU A 30 -5.06 -7.04 -7.40
N GLY A 31 -4.20 -6.38 -8.19
CA GLY A 31 -4.59 -5.78 -9.45
C GLY A 31 -3.49 -5.86 -10.51
N ARG A 32 -3.93 -5.74 -11.75
CA ARG A 32 -3.05 -5.51 -12.90
C ARG A 32 -3.25 -4.09 -13.36
N ASP A 33 -2.17 -3.51 -13.84
CA ASP A 33 -2.15 -2.21 -14.49
C ASP A 33 -1.81 -2.36 -15.96
N ALA A 34 -2.25 -1.43 -16.80
CA ALA A 34 -2.03 -1.48 -18.23
C ALA A 34 -0.57 -1.16 -18.56
N ALA A 35 0.13 -2.10 -19.18
CA ALA A 35 1.51 -1.88 -19.58
C ALA A 35 1.62 -0.87 -20.73
N GLY A 36 2.46 0.15 -20.57
CA GLY A 36 2.73 1.17 -21.60
C GLY A 36 1.82 2.39 -21.52
N ASP A 37 1.17 2.64 -20.40
CA ASP A 37 0.36 3.84 -20.16
C ASP A 37 1.11 4.94 -19.40
N VAL A 38 2.41 4.78 -19.22
CA VAL A 38 3.34 5.82 -18.70
C VAL A 38 3.16 7.13 -19.46
N ARG A 39 3.13 8.22 -18.73
CA ARG A 39 3.02 9.56 -19.30
C ARG A 39 4.20 10.43 -18.90
N SER A 40 4.56 11.34 -19.79
CA SER A 40 5.65 12.28 -19.54
C SER A 40 5.22 13.73 -19.62
N ARG A 41 5.94 14.59 -18.89
CA ARG A 41 5.89 16.05 -19.00
C ARG A 41 7.29 16.65 -18.83
N GLY A 42 7.49 17.90 -19.28
CA GLY A 42 8.69 18.67 -18.94
C GLY A 42 8.73 18.99 -17.44
N VAL A 43 9.88 18.92 -16.80
CA VAL A 43 10.05 19.16 -15.36
C VAL A 43 9.82 20.63 -14.98
N SER A 44 9.97 21.56 -15.92
CA SER A 44 9.98 23.00 -15.65
C SER A 44 8.60 23.68 -15.59
N VAL A 45 7.49 22.97 -15.93
CA VAL A 45 6.17 23.61 -16.04
C VAL A 45 5.06 22.65 -15.63
N ASP A 46 4.41 22.90 -14.51
CA ASP A 46 3.32 22.07 -13.99
C ASP A 46 2.04 22.03 -14.85
N THR A 47 1.91 23.00 -15.77
CA THR A 47 0.71 23.16 -16.61
C THR A 47 0.82 22.47 -17.97
N VAL A 48 1.98 21.87 -18.30
CA VAL A 48 2.16 21.20 -19.60
C VAL A 48 1.35 19.91 -19.66
N PRO A 49 0.57 19.68 -20.73
CA PRO A 49 -0.14 18.42 -20.92
C PRO A 49 0.81 17.23 -20.86
N ARG A 50 0.37 16.16 -20.19
CA ARG A 50 1.13 14.91 -20.15
C ARG A 50 0.95 14.16 -21.47
N HIS A 51 2.05 13.66 -22.01
CA HIS A 51 2.06 12.90 -23.27
C HIS A 51 2.22 11.41 -23.00
N PRO A 52 1.50 10.52 -23.70
CA PRO A 52 1.67 9.08 -23.57
C PRO A 52 3.06 8.64 -24.06
N GLU A 53 3.66 7.70 -23.32
CA GLU A 53 5.00 7.16 -23.58
C GLU A 53 4.96 5.62 -23.63
N PRO A 54 4.27 5.01 -24.59
CA PRO A 54 3.96 3.56 -24.57
C PRO A 54 5.21 2.67 -24.67
N GLN A 55 6.32 3.20 -25.17
CA GLN A 55 7.59 2.49 -25.24
C GLN A 55 8.41 2.61 -23.95
N ARG A 56 8.02 3.50 -23.03
CA ARG A 56 8.70 3.65 -21.76
C ARG A 56 8.42 2.45 -20.88
N ARG A 57 9.48 1.80 -20.38
CA ARG A 57 9.38 0.62 -19.51
C ARG A 57 9.72 0.94 -18.06
N THR A 58 10.64 1.88 -17.85
CA THR A 58 11.09 2.27 -16.51
C THR A 58 10.01 3.10 -15.82
N GLY A 59 9.56 2.66 -14.66
CA GLY A 59 8.49 3.27 -13.91
C GLY A 59 7.09 2.85 -14.35
N ASP A 60 6.96 1.97 -15.36
CA ASP A 60 5.70 1.40 -15.86
C ASP A 60 5.26 0.27 -14.91
N ILE A 61 4.17 0.49 -14.19
CA ILE A 61 3.57 -0.45 -13.24
C ILE A 61 2.80 -1.49 -14.05
N VAL A 62 2.88 -2.76 -13.67
CA VAL A 62 2.16 -3.85 -14.36
C VAL A 62 1.35 -4.73 -13.41
N ARG A 63 1.66 -4.68 -12.13
CA ARG A 63 0.91 -5.38 -11.07
C ARG A 63 1.11 -4.70 -9.74
N TYR A 64 0.09 -4.76 -8.94
CA TYR A 64 0.17 -4.34 -7.54
C TYR A 64 -0.61 -5.32 -6.64
N GLY A 65 -0.24 -5.33 -5.37
CA GLY A 65 -0.97 -6.02 -4.32
C GLY A 65 -0.88 -5.23 -3.03
N ALA A 66 -1.94 -5.27 -2.23
CA ALA A 66 -1.98 -4.62 -0.93
C ALA A 66 -2.72 -5.52 0.08
N THR A 67 -2.15 -5.64 1.27
CA THR A 67 -2.75 -6.35 2.41
C THR A 67 -2.67 -5.48 3.64
N TYR A 68 -3.67 -5.58 4.51
CA TYR A 68 -3.68 -4.91 5.80
C TYR A 68 -4.21 -5.82 6.90
N ASP A 69 -3.39 -5.97 7.94
CA ASP A 69 -3.66 -6.68 9.19
C ASP A 69 -2.78 -6.04 10.28
N ALA A 70 -1.82 -6.73 10.85
CA ALA A 70 -0.81 -6.17 11.78
C ALA A 70 0.12 -5.13 11.12
N ALA A 71 0.13 -5.07 9.78
CA ALA A 71 0.82 -4.05 9.00
C ALA A 71 0.13 -3.85 7.64
N LEU A 72 0.23 -2.65 7.10
CA LEU A 72 0.01 -2.40 5.69
C LEU A 72 1.24 -2.88 4.91
N VAL A 73 1.03 -3.77 3.94
CA VAL A 73 2.05 -4.19 2.97
C VAL A 73 1.53 -3.90 1.57
N VAL A 74 2.28 -3.11 0.80
CA VAL A 74 1.96 -2.82 -0.61
C VAL A 74 3.14 -3.24 -1.46
N THR A 75 2.91 -4.14 -2.42
CA THR A 75 3.92 -4.58 -3.37
C THR A 75 3.54 -4.11 -4.77
N THR A 76 4.45 -3.43 -5.43
CA THR A 76 4.27 -2.91 -6.79
C THR A 76 5.32 -3.52 -7.71
N LYS A 77 4.88 -4.11 -8.81
CA LYS A 77 5.72 -4.71 -9.86
C LYS A 77 5.79 -3.80 -11.06
N PHE A 78 6.99 -3.63 -11.60
CA PHE A 78 7.27 -2.78 -12.76
C PHE A 78 7.72 -3.61 -13.97
N ARG A 79 7.53 -3.07 -15.18
CA ARG A 79 8.15 -3.64 -16.40
C ARG A 79 9.67 -3.54 -16.33
N ASP A 80 10.16 -2.43 -15.80
CA ASP A 80 11.58 -2.20 -15.57
C ASP A 80 11.80 -1.18 -14.44
N LEU A 81 12.83 -1.42 -13.64
CA LEU A 81 13.33 -0.52 -12.61
C LEU A 81 14.82 -0.29 -12.88
N ALA A 82 15.11 0.58 -13.83
CA ALA A 82 16.50 0.90 -14.13
C ALA A 82 17.09 1.82 -13.06
N ALA A 83 18.30 1.52 -12.60
CA ALA A 83 19.07 2.37 -11.67
C ALA A 83 19.46 3.75 -12.26
N ARG A 84 18.98 4.10 -13.44
CA ARG A 84 19.27 5.35 -14.14
C ARG A 84 18.12 6.32 -13.96
N GLY A 85 18.42 7.50 -13.45
CA GLY A 85 17.46 8.55 -13.16
C GLY A 85 17.07 8.61 -11.69
N HIS A 86 16.49 9.74 -11.30
CA HIS A 86 15.87 9.91 -10.00
C HIS A 86 14.51 9.21 -10.05
N GLN A 87 14.20 8.38 -9.07
CA GLN A 87 12.93 7.66 -8.98
C GLN A 87 12.22 8.04 -7.68
N GLU A 88 10.93 8.23 -7.77
CA GLU A 88 10.06 8.50 -6.64
C GLU A 88 8.89 7.53 -6.68
N PHE A 89 8.70 6.77 -5.62
CA PHE A 89 7.56 5.90 -5.42
C PHE A 89 6.71 6.52 -4.33
N THR A 90 5.44 6.78 -4.63
CA THR A 90 4.56 7.53 -3.74
C THR A 90 3.31 6.72 -3.43
N TRP A 91 2.92 6.73 -2.17
CA TRP A 91 1.65 6.19 -1.69
C TRP A 91 0.90 7.27 -0.94
N PHE A 92 -0.39 7.36 -1.20
CA PHE A 92 -1.33 8.13 -0.40
C PHE A 92 -2.24 7.16 0.32
N LEU A 93 -2.42 7.34 1.62
CA LEU A 93 -3.24 6.47 2.43
C LEU A 93 -4.39 7.27 3.02
N ARG A 94 -5.56 6.63 3.07
CA ARG A 94 -6.71 7.07 3.87
C ARG A 94 -7.02 6.01 4.88
N THR A 95 -7.35 6.41 6.09
CA THR A 95 -7.65 5.50 7.20
C THR A 95 -9.05 5.74 7.74
N SER A 96 -9.53 4.84 8.60
CA SER A 96 -10.81 5.01 9.29
C SER A 96 -10.80 6.12 10.34
N GLN A 97 -9.64 6.68 10.67
CA GLN A 97 -9.46 7.63 11.77
C GLN A 97 -9.16 9.05 11.31
N ASP A 98 -8.70 9.22 10.07
CA ASP A 98 -8.19 10.51 9.59
C ASP A 98 -9.00 11.02 8.40
N GLU A 99 -9.41 12.30 8.43
CA GLU A 99 -10.04 13.00 7.30
C GLU A 99 -9.01 13.31 6.19
N PHE A 100 -7.76 13.55 6.56
CA PHE A 100 -6.67 13.91 5.66
C PHE A 100 -5.83 12.69 5.28
N GLU A 101 -5.09 12.85 4.20
CA GLU A 101 -4.28 11.78 3.63
C GLU A 101 -2.92 11.70 4.32
N TRP A 102 -2.46 10.47 4.54
CA TRP A 102 -1.07 10.18 4.84
C TRP A 102 -0.25 10.22 3.55
N TYR A 103 0.93 10.79 3.62
CA TYR A 103 1.89 10.80 2.52
C TYR A 103 3.06 9.88 2.82
N VAL A 104 3.36 8.99 1.87
CA VAL A 104 4.49 8.06 1.97
C VAL A 104 5.29 8.13 0.68
N ALA A 105 6.61 8.22 0.80
CA ALA A 105 7.51 8.23 -0.36
C ALA A 105 8.77 7.42 -0.12
N LEU A 106 9.26 6.81 -1.21
CA LEU A 106 10.63 6.32 -1.32
C LEU A 106 11.29 7.07 -2.48
N ILE A 107 12.28 7.90 -2.17
CA ILE A 107 13.03 8.69 -3.14
C ILE A 107 14.40 8.06 -3.36
N VAL A 108 14.66 7.59 -4.58
CA VAL A 108 15.89 6.88 -4.96
C VAL A 108 16.73 7.76 -5.89
N PRO A 109 17.91 8.22 -5.45
CA PRO A 109 18.80 9.02 -6.29
C PRO A 109 19.33 8.25 -7.51
N PRO A 110 19.77 8.94 -8.57
CA PRO A 110 20.37 8.31 -9.75
C PRO A 110 21.53 7.39 -9.40
N GLY A 111 21.54 6.19 -10.00
CA GLY A 111 22.61 5.20 -9.82
C GLY A 111 22.60 4.48 -8.46
N LYS A 112 21.59 4.69 -7.65
CA LYS A 112 21.43 4.00 -6.36
C LYS A 112 20.34 2.94 -6.43
N ASN A 113 20.45 1.94 -5.56
CA ASN A 113 19.44 0.90 -5.32
C ASN A 113 18.78 1.04 -3.91
N ARG A 114 19.07 2.14 -3.23
CA ARG A 114 18.50 2.51 -1.94
C ARG A 114 18.12 3.98 -1.98
N GLY A 115 17.07 4.33 -1.28
CA GLY A 115 16.53 5.68 -1.22
C GLY A 115 16.23 6.13 0.20
N THR A 116 15.75 7.36 0.30
CA THR A 116 15.21 7.93 1.54
C THR A 116 13.73 7.59 1.62
N PHE A 117 13.33 6.96 2.71
CA PHE A 117 11.94 6.70 3.06
C PHE A 117 11.39 7.87 3.86
N THR A 118 10.16 8.27 3.58
CA THR A 118 9.44 9.33 4.29
C THR A 118 8.01 8.85 4.55
N LEU A 119 7.55 9.00 5.77
CA LEU A 119 6.16 8.83 6.19
C LEU A 119 5.71 10.11 6.90
N ILE A 120 4.66 10.74 6.40
CA ILE A 120 4.09 11.97 6.95
C ILE A 120 2.63 11.70 7.31
N ASP A 121 2.27 12.01 8.56
CA ASP A 121 0.90 11.87 9.04
C ASP A 121 0.01 13.05 8.57
N PRO A 122 -1.32 12.97 8.76
CA PRO A 122 -2.24 14.05 8.40
C PRO A 122 -1.98 15.39 9.07
N ASP A 123 -1.28 15.40 10.21
CA ASP A 123 -0.89 16.60 10.95
C ASP A 123 0.45 17.18 10.48
N ALA A 124 0.99 16.68 9.35
CA ALA A 124 2.28 17.04 8.75
C ALA A 124 3.52 16.67 9.60
N ASN A 125 3.41 15.72 10.53
CA ASN A 125 4.55 15.22 11.27
C ASN A 125 5.24 14.12 10.48
N GLN A 126 6.57 14.18 10.37
CA GLN A 126 7.36 13.10 9.84
C GLN A 126 7.58 12.03 10.92
N LEU A 127 7.27 10.78 10.57
CA LEU A 127 7.40 9.63 11.46
C LEU A 127 8.57 8.74 11.03
N ASP A 128 9.37 8.31 12.00
CA ASP A 128 10.42 7.29 11.80
C ASP A 128 9.84 5.90 12.06
N CYS A 129 8.98 5.45 11.15
CA CYS A 129 8.18 4.26 11.34
C CYS A 129 7.84 3.65 9.96
N GLY A 130 8.02 2.34 9.83
CA GLY A 130 7.85 1.68 8.54
C GLY A 130 9.09 1.70 7.65
N ARG A 131 8.94 1.17 6.44
CA ARG A 131 10.02 1.13 5.43
C ARG A 131 9.48 0.85 4.04
N ALA A 132 10.26 1.25 3.02
CA ALA A 132 10.07 0.76 1.66
C ALA A 132 11.38 0.17 1.14
N VAL A 133 11.28 -0.93 0.38
CA VAL A 133 12.41 -1.67 -0.18
C VAL A 133 12.27 -1.75 -1.68
N LEU A 134 13.31 -1.33 -2.39
CA LEU A 134 13.46 -1.48 -3.83
C LEU A 134 14.26 -2.75 -4.14
N ASP A 135 13.68 -3.66 -4.90
CA ASP A 135 14.37 -4.83 -5.48
C ASP A 135 14.43 -4.68 -7.00
N CYS A 136 15.58 -4.23 -7.50
CA CYS A 136 15.80 -4.04 -8.93
C CYS A 136 15.81 -5.37 -9.70
N ALA A 137 16.28 -6.46 -9.10
CA ALA A 137 16.31 -7.78 -9.75
C ALA A 137 14.90 -8.35 -9.92
N ALA A 138 14.10 -8.29 -8.87
CA ALA A 138 12.69 -8.66 -8.92
C ALA A 138 11.83 -7.60 -9.63
N ARG A 139 12.34 -6.39 -9.86
CA ARG A 139 11.58 -5.25 -10.38
C ARG A 139 10.38 -4.90 -9.51
N THR A 140 10.56 -4.89 -8.19
CA THR A 140 9.49 -4.62 -7.23
C THR A 140 9.90 -3.52 -6.26
N VAL A 141 8.88 -2.80 -5.79
CA VAL A 141 8.97 -1.94 -4.60
C VAL A 141 7.96 -2.45 -3.59
N THR A 142 8.41 -2.70 -2.37
CA THR A 142 7.56 -3.16 -1.28
C THR A 142 7.57 -2.15 -0.15
N LEU A 143 6.40 -1.56 0.13
CA LEU A 143 6.13 -0.75 1.32
C LEU A 143 5.66 -1.66 2.45
N ARG A 144 6.12 -1.40 3.67
CA ARG A 144 5.61 -2.02 4.90
C ARG A 144 5.51 -0.98 6.00
N ILE A 145 4.30 -0.78 6.54
CA ILE A 145 4.01 0.12 7.66
C ILE A 145 3.26 -0.67 8.73
N PRO A 146 3.79 -0.84 9.95
CA PRO A 146 3.04 -1.42 11.07
C PRO A 146 1.72 -0.69 11.30
N ALA A 147 0.67 -1.40 11.66
CA ALA A 147 -0.65 -0.80 11.93
C ALA A 147 -0.58 0.28 13.02
N SER A 148 0.22 0.05 14.06
CA SER A 148 0.47 1.02 15.14
C SER A 148 1.07 2.35 14.67
N CYS A 149 1.83 2.36 13.56
CA CYS A 149 2.33 3.58 12.95
C CYS A 149 1.24 4.40 12.28
N LEU A 150 0.14 3.76 11.89
CA LEU A 150 -1.05 4.37 11.33
C LEU A 150 -2.14 4.60 12.39
N ARG A 151 -1.81 4.49 13.68
CA ARG A 151 -2.74 4.62 14.83
C ARG A 151 -3.77 3.48 14.89
N ASP A 152 -3.42 2.27 14.40
CA ASP A 152 -4.26 1.05 14.39
C ASP A 152 -5.67 1.27 13.79
N PRO A 153 -5.80 1.77 12.56
CA PRO A 153 -7.10 2.03 11.96
C PRO A 153 -7.84 0.73 11.64
N ALA A 154 -9.18 0.76 11.66
CA ALA A 154 -10.00 -0.40 11.30
C ALA A 154 -9.83 -0.77 9.81
N TRP A 155 -9.57 0.20 8.94
CA TRP A 155 -9.30 -0.01 7.53
C TRP A 155 -8.33 1.04 6.97
N VAL A 156 -7.66 0.65 5.89
CA VAL A 156 -6.79 1.53 5.08
C VAL A 156 -7.20 1.45 3.62
N ARG A 157 -7.18 2.56 2.90
CA ARG A 157 -7.25 2.63 1.43
C ARG A 157 -5.93 3.18 0.90
N VAL A 158 -5.46 2.61 -0.21
CA VAL A 158 -4.17 2.97 -0.80
C VAL A 158 -4.37 3.49 -2.21
N ALA A 159 -3.74 4.61 -2.53
CA ALA A 159 -3.43 5.02 -3.89
C ALA A 159 -1.92 5.07 -4.04
N HIS A 160 -1.37 4.63 -5.18
CA HIS A 160 0.07 4.62 -5.37
C HIS A 160 0.46 4.79 -6.83
N GLY A 161 1.66 5.31 -7.02
CA GLY A 161 2.24 5.53 -8.33
C GLY A 161 3.75 5.71 -8.28
N ALA A 162 4.32 5.85 -9.45
CA ALA A 162 5.75 6.06 -9.62
C ALA A 162 6.03 7.28 -10.50
N ARG A 163 7.16 7.94 -10.22
CA ARG A 163 7.74 8.99 -11.06
C ARG A 163 9.20 8.69 -11.32
N VAL A 164 9.63 8.89 -12.54
CA VAL A 164 11.03 8.77 -12.96
C VAL A 164 11.43 10.04 -13.64
N TYR A 165 12.52 10.66 -13.19
CA TYR A 165 13.05 11.89 -13.78
C TYR A 165 14.30 11.57 -14.58
N ALA A 166 14.25 11.82 -15.87
CA ALA A 166 15.36 11.58 -16.78
C ALA A 166 15.30 12.52 -17.99
N GLY A 167 16.47 13.06 -18.41
CA GLY A 167 16.58 13.92 -19.58
C GLY A 167 15.70 15.18 -19.52
N GLY A 168 15.55 15.80 -18.35
CA GLY A 168 14.72 16.99 -18.16
C GLY A 168 13.20 16.72 -18.24
N ARG A 169 12.78 15.47 -18.21
CA ARG A 169 11.37 15.06 -18.24
C ARG A 169 11.01 14.24 -17.00
N GLU A 170 9.78 14.40 -16.55
CA GLU A 170 9.12 13.51 -15.59
C GLU A 170 8.31 12.46 -16.38
N PHE A 171 8.46 11.21 -16.02
CA PHE A 171 7.64 10.09 -16.47
C PHE A 171 6.87 9.58 -15.28
N SER A 172 5.57 9.42 -15.39
CA SER A 172 4.72 9.02 -14.26
C SER A 172 3.71 7.96 -14.66
N ASP A 173 3.39 7.13 -13.69
CA ASP A 173 2.40 6.07 -13.77
C ASP A 173 1.62 5.98 -12.46
N ASP A 174 0.34 5.60 -12.54
CA ASP A 174 -0.58 5.40 -11.42
C ASP A 174 -1.14 3.97 -11.53
N ALA A 175 -0.89 3.14 -10.55
CA ALA A 175 -1.20 1.72 -10.54
C ALA A 175 -2.67 1.32 -10.78
N ARG A 176 -3.58 2.29 -10.85
CA ARG A 176 -5.02 2.03 -10.97
C ARG A 176 -5.66 2.76 -12.14
N ARG A 177 -4.87 3.28 -13.05
CA ARG A 177 -5.36 4.05 -14.17
C ARG A 177 -4.65 3.70 -15.45
N ASP A 178 -5.39 3.26 -16.43
CA ASP A 178 -4.93 3.12 -17.82
C ASP A 178 -4.63 4.49 -18.48
N THR A 179 -5.00 5.58 -17.81
CA THR A 179 -4.74 6.94 -18.29
C THR A 179 -4.56 7.89 -17.11
N VAL A 180 -3.42 8.57 -17.02
CA VAL A 180 -3.21 9.61 -16.00
C VAL A 180 -4.16 10.78 -16.27
N LYS A 181 -5.18 10.95 -15.44
CA LYS A 181 -6.01 12.16 -15.41
C LYS A 181 -5.25 13.29 -14.73
N ALA A 182 -5.52 14.51 -15.12
CA ALA A 182 -4.78 15.70 -14.66
C ALA A 182 -4.88 15.98 -13.14
N ALA A 183 -5.80 15.35 -12.41
CA ALA A 183 -5.97 15.60 -10.98
C ALA A 183 -6.35 14.34 -10.20
N GLY A 184 -5.74 14.20 -9.03
CA GLY A 184 -6.07 13.25 -7.96
C GLY A 184 -5.55 11.82 -8.19
N TRP A 185 -5.42 11.09 -7.11
CA TRP A 185 -5.03 9.69 -7.04
C TRP A 185 -6.26 8.78 -6.99
N THR A 186 -6.18 7.58 -7.59
CA THR A 186 -7.24 6.59 -7.49
C THR A 186 -6.98 5.66 -6.31
N TYR A 187 -7.88 5.73 -5.33
CA TYR A 187 -7.81 4.85 -4.16
C TYR A 187 -8.42 3.49 -4.46
N GLY A 188 -7.79 2.45 -3.92
CA GLY A 188 -8.32 1.11 -3.88
C GLY A 188 -9.51 0.93 -2.91
N PRO A 189 -10.00 -0.32 -2.76
CA PRO A 189 -10.99 -0.67 -1.76
C PRO A 189 -10.45 -0.44 -0.34
N GLN A 190 -11.33 -0.54 0.64
CA GLN A 190 -10.94 -0.62 2.04
C GLN A 190 -10.29 -1.99 2.31
N LEU A 191 -9.10 -1.98 2.88
CA LEU A 191 -8.40 -3.14 3.41
C LEU A 191 -8.57 -3.14 4.92
N GLY A 192 -8.90 -4.27 5.53
CA GLY A 192 -9.24 -4.39 6.94
C GLY A 192 -10.69 -4.79 7.16
N GLN A 193 -11.12 -4.81 8.42
CA GLN A 193 -12.48 -5.24 8.83
C GLN A 193 -13.49 -4.11 8.70
#